data_0d381f776282bd7e90128ce290b9280b
#
_entry.id   0d381f776282bd7e90128ce290b9280b
#
_cell.length_a   1.000
_cell.length_b   1.000
_cell.length_c   1.000
_cell.angle_alpha   90.00
_cell.angle_beta   90.00
_cell.angle_gamma   90.00
#
_symmetry.space_group_name_H-M   'P 1'
#
loop_
_entity.id
_entity.type
_entity.pdbx_description
1 polymer ?
#
loop_
_entity_poly.entity_id
_entity_poly.type
_entity_poly.pdbx_seq_one_letter_code
_entity_poly.pdbx_strand_id
1 'polypeptide(L)' 'MINIEFDERSVFTYSAKKLTVYAWDHSDGWCKGPVTGEVGSVTFANEDQLTCFMEMLEFIKERLKNGNKVETDA' A
#
# COMPACT_ATOMS: atom_id res chain seq x y z
N MET A 1 -17.99 -3.66 2.24
CA MET A 1 -16.52 -3.86 2.14
C MET A 1 -15.88 -2.67 1.45
N ILE A 2 -14.76 -2.22 1.95
CA ILE A 2 -14.05 -1.09 1.37
C ILE A 2 -12.92 -1.61 0.49
N ASN A 3 -12.84 -1.09 -0.71
CA ASN A 3 -11.75 -1.42 -1.61
C ASN A 3 -10.91 -0.17 -1.84
N ILE A 4 -9.62 -0.29 -1.57
CA ILE A 4 -8.69 0.82 -1.78
C ILE A 4 -7.72 0.41 -2.88
N GLU A 5 -7.66 1.23 -3.93
CA GLU A 5 -6.75 0.98 -5.04
C GLU A 5 -5.74 2.09 -5.12
N PHE A 6 -4.50 1.71 -5.35
CA PHE A 6 -3.41 2.67 -5.44
C PHE A 6 -2.96 2.79 -6.89
N ASP A 7 -2.60 3.99 -7.27
CA ASP A 7 -2.06 4.26 -8.60
C ASP A 7 -0.75 5.01 -8.46
N GLU A 8 -0.25 5.54 -9.56
CA GLU A 8 1.05 6.19 -9.54
C GLU A 8 1.08 7.51 -8.77
N ARG A 9 -0.08 8.01 -8.35
CA ARG A 9 -0.15 9.20 -7.51
C ARG A 9 -0.16 8.87 -6.03
N SER A 10 -0.25 7.60 -5.69
CA SER A 10 -0.36 7.17 -4.30
C SER A 10 1.01 7.10 -3.66
N VAL A 11 1.11 7.60 -2.44
CA VAL A 11 2.35 7.52 -1.67
C VAL A 11 2.00 7.06 -0.26
N PHE A 12 3.02 6.59 0.44
CA PHE A 12 2.81 6.02 1.76
C PHE A 12 3.70 6.70 2.77
N THR A 13 3.14 6.90 3.97
CA THR A 13 3.90 7.38 5.10
C THR A 13 3.58 6.48 6.28
N TYR A 14 4.30 6.67 7.38
CA TYR A 14 4.05 5.85 8.55
C TYR A 14 4.28 6.64 9.83
N SER A 15 3.68 6.13 10.90
CA SER A 15 3.94 6.63 12.23
C SER A 15 4.27 5.42 13.10
N ALA A 16 5.54 5.32 13.52
CA ALA A 16 5.93 4.22 14.38
C ALA A 16 5.23 4.31 15.74
N LYS A 17 5.02 5.53 16.21
CA LYS A 17 4.36 5.72 17.49
C LYS A 17 2.91 5.24 17.47
N LYS A 18 2.22 5.46 16.36
CA LYS A 18 0.82 5.07 16.22
C LYS A 18 0.66 3.69 15.59
N LEU A 19 1.75 3.05 15.21
CA LEU A 19 1.74 1.72 14.58
C LEU A 19 0.87 1.71 13.33
N THR A 20 0.94 2.78 12.55
CA THR A 20 0.02 3.02 11.44
C THR A 20 0.77 3.35 10.18
N VAL A 21 0.28 2.82 9.06
CA VAL A 21 0.72 3.19 7.72
C VAL A 21 -0.40 3.98 7.07
N TYR A 22 -0.06 5.10 6.47
CA TYR A 22 -1.02 5.97 5.80
C TYR A 22 -0.78 5.94 4.31
N ALA A 23 -1.86 6.06 3.55
CA ALA A 23 -1.80 6.18 2.11
C ALA A 23 -2.38 7.54 1.71
N TRP A 24 -1.67 8.23 0.83
CA TRP A 24 -2.05 9.57 0.39
C TRP A 24 -1.96 9.66 -1.12
N ASP A 25 -2.72 10.58 -1.72
CA ASP A 25 -2.59 10.91 -3.12
C ASP A 25 -1.91 12.25 -3.29
N HIS A 26 -1.04 12.33 -4.28
CA HIS A 26 -0.45 13.60 -4.70
C HIS A 26 -1.14 14.10 -5.95
N SER A 27 -1.12 15.41 -6.14
CA SER A 27 -1.85 16.02 -7.24
C SER A 27 -1.26 15.65 -8.60
N ASP A 28 0.05 15.46 -8.70
CA ASP A 28 0.67 15.15 -9.99
C ASP A 28 1.63 13.96 -9.93
N GLY A 29 1.30 12.99 -9.13
CA GLY A 29 1.98 11.71 -9.11
C GLY A 29 3.37 11.75 -8.54
N TRP A 30 3.90 10.59 -8.26
CA TRP A 30 5.30 10.38 -7.86
C TRP A 30 5.83 11.37 -6.84
N CYS A 31 5.03 11.67 -5.83
CA CYS A 31 5.42 12.59 -4.76
C CYS A 31 5.68 14.01 -5.24
N LYS A 32 5.10 14.38 -6.36
CA LYS A 32 5.19 15.74 -6.86
C LYS A 32 3.91 16.48 -6.52
N GLY A 33 4.05 17.78 -6.34
CA GLY A 33 2.91 18.58 -6.00
C GLY A 33 2.40 18.31 -4.59
N PRO A 34 1.38 19.02 -4.18
CA PRO A 34 0.83 18.87 -2.83
C PRO A 34 0.03 17.59 -2.68
N VAL A 35 -0.03 17.11 -1.45
CA VAL A 35 -0.90 15.99 -1.11
C VAL A 35 -2.34 16.46 -1.22
N THR A 36 -3.16 15.71 -1.96
CA THR A 36 -4.55 16.09 -2.16
C THR A 36 -5.49 15.49 -1.14
N GLY A 37 -5.10 14.41 -0.50
CA GLY A 37 -5.94 13.84 0.55
C GLY A 37 -5.44 12.48 1.00
N GLU A 38 -5.97 12.04 2.10
CA GLU A 38 -5.67 10.71 2.62
C GLU A 38 -6.59 9.70 1.96
N VAL A 39 -5.99 8.64 1.44
CA VAL A 39 -6.75 7.53 0.86
C VAL A 39 -7.21 6.59 1.96
N GLY A 40 -6.34 6.31 2.91
CA GLY A 40 -6.70 5.43 4.01
C GLY A 40 -5.52 5.19 4.91
N SER A 41 -5.74 4.36 5.93
CA SER A 41 -4.68 4.01 6.86
C SER A 41 -4.90 2.60 7.38
N VAL A 42 -3.80 1.98 7.84
CA VAL A 42 -3.84 0.65 8.44
C VAL A 42 -3.04 0.69 9.72
N THR A 43 -3.65 0.27 10.82
CA THR A 43 -3.01 0.22 12.13
C THR A 43 -2.88 -1.24 12.56
N PHE A 44 -1.73 -1.59 13.10
CA PHE A 44 -1.45 -2.96 13.51
C PHE A 44 -1.46 -3.06 15.02
N ALA A 45 -2.04 -4.15 15.53
CA ALA A 45 -2.15 -4.34 16.97
C ALA A 45 -0.91 -4.98 17.58
N ASN A 46 -0.20 -5.81 16.81
CA ASN A 46 0.97 -6.50 17.33
C ASN A 46 1.88 -6.91 16.18
N GLU A 47 3.03 -7.44 16.56
CA GLU A 47 4.05 -7.83 15.59
C GLU A 47 3.60 -8.99 14.71
N ASP A 48 2.82 -9.91 15.25
CA ASP A 48 2.38 -11.07 14.49
C ASP A 48 1.48 -10.65 13.32
N GLN A 49 0.59 -9.70 13.56
CA GLN A 49 -0.26 -9.18 12.50
C GLN A 49 0.56 -8.51 11.42
N LEU A 50 1.56 -7.73 11.83
CA LEU A 50 2.40 -7.05 10.88
C LEU A 50 3.20 -8.05 10.05
N THR A 51 3.76 -9.07 10.68
CA THR A 51 4.52 -10.09 9.98
C THR A 51 3.66 -10.79 8.93
N CYS A 52 2.45 -11.16 9.30
CA CYS A 52 1.53 -11.81 8.38
C CYS A 52 1.23 -10.90 7.20
N PHE A 53 0.99 -9.63 7.47
CA PHE A 53 0.67 -8.66 6.43
C PHE A 53 1.85 -8.49 5.47
N MET A 54 3.06 -8.45 6.01
CA MET A 54 4.26 -8.30 5.18
C MET A 54 4.45 -9.50 4.27
N GLU A 55 4.17 -10.69 4.77
CA GLU A 55 4.29 -11.89 3.95
C GLU A 55 3.32 -11.86 2.78
N MET A 56 2.09 -11.45 3.02
CA MET A 56 1.11 -11.33 1.95
C MET A 56 1.54 -10.30 0.93
N LEU A 57 2.10 -9.19 1.40
CA LEU A 57 2.58 -8.16 0.50
C LEU A 57 3.72 -8.66 -0.39
N GLU A 58 4.57 -9.54 0.15
CA GLU A 58 5.64 -10.11 -0.66
C GLU A 58 5.10 -10.93 -1.82
N PHE A 59 4.05 -11.69 -1.59
CA PHE A 59 3.43 -12.45 -2.67
C PHE A 59 2.88 -11.53 -3.76
N ILE A 60 2.24 -10.45 -3.35
CA ILE A 60 1.71 -9.47 -4.30
C ILE A 60 2.84 -8.81 -5.06
N LYS A 61 3.93 -8.50 -4.36
CA LYS A 61 5.09 -7.89 -4.98
C LYS A 61 5.66 -8.79 -6.07
N GLU A 62 5.71 -10.10 -5.82
CA GLU A 62 6.20 -11.03 -6.81
C GLU A 62 5.34 -11.01 -8.06
N ARG A 63 4.02 -10.94 -7.88
CA ARG A 63 3.11 -10.87 -9.02
C ARG A 63 3.35 -9.60 -9.83
N LEU A 64 3.49 -8.49 -9.15
CA LEU A 64 3.73 -7.22 -9.84
C LEU A 64 5.08 -7.21 -10.53
N LYS A 65 6.09 -7.83 -9.90
CA LYS A 65 7.41 -7.91 -10.49
C LYS A 65 7.39 -8.70 -11.79
N ASN A 66 6.54 -9.71 -11.85
CA ASN A 66 6.42 -10.55 -13.04
C ASN A 66 5.41 -10.00 -14.04
N GLY A 67 4.91 -8.79 -13.81
CA GLY A 67 4.01 -8.15 -14.74
C GLY A 67 2.64 -8.77 -14.80
N ASN A 68 2.22 -9.43 -13.73
CA ASN A 68 0.91 -10.07 -13.64
C ASN A 68 0.67 -11.15 -14.69
N LYS A 69 1.73 -11.66 -15.27
CA LYS A 69 1.57 -12.64 -16.33
C LYS A 69 0.98 -13.94 -15.83
N VAL A 70 1.24 -14.25 -14.58
CA VAL A 70 0.79 -15.51 -14.02
C VAL A 70 -0.73 -15.61 -14.04
N GLU A 71 -1.41 -14.51 -13.92
CA GLU A 71 -2.84 -14.52 -13.86
C GLU A 71 -3.48 -15.01 -15.14
N THR A 72 -2.84 -14.77 -16.25
CA THR A 72 -3.38 -15.20 -17.52
C THR A 72 -3.31 -16.70 -17.70
N ASP A 73 -2.49 -17.36 -16.91
CA ASP A 73 -2.33 -18.79 -16.98
C ASP A 73 -3.30 -19.54 -16.09
N ALA A 74 -3.94 -18.83 -15.23
CA ALA A 74 -4.82 -19.47 -14.26
C ALA A 74 -6.14 -19.92 -14.82
#